data_ee9c4370512448212e428d08b7c5b3db
#
_entry.id   ee9c4370512448212e428d08b7c5b3db
#
_cell.length_a   1.000
_cell.length_b   1.000
_cell.length_c   1.000
_cell.angle_alpha   90.00
_cell.angle_beta   90.00
_cell.angle_gamma   90.00
#
_symmetry.space_group_name_H-M   'P 1'
#
loop_
_entity.id
_entity.type
_entity.pdbx_description
1 polymer ?
#
loop_
_entity_poly.entity_id
_entity_poly.type
_entity_poly.pdbx_seq_one_letter_code
_entity_poly.pdbx_strand_id
1 'polypeptide(L)'
;MNEFIGWFNQVLTISIQLYFQQECEYSSLEEVKPPVNGWLEKVTGVPDLTFDERMVVMLALMPHVCPQILDIFFVQNKNFDRQYTEFGGWKGLSHGGFLPTGETASFILAGEDTEKRKGVIRFFQKDHWFYTKNILRLEGAGEGEPFLSGQLRVSEEFLSRVLLDKEYKPD
;
A
#
# COMPACT_ATOMS: atom_id res chain seq x y z
N MET A 1 -13.61 -3.01 -8.60
CA MET A 1 -12.43 -3.52 -7.87
C MET A 1 -11.36 -4.11 -8.79
N ASN A 2 -11.73 -4.99 -9.71
CA ASN A 2 -10.75 -5.68 -10.57
C ASN A 2 -9.89 -4.72 -11.40
N GLU A 3 -10.46 -3.66 -11.92
CA GLU A 3 -9.71 -2.67 -12.69
C GLU A 3 -8.66 -1.96 -11.82
N PHE A 4 -8.97 -1.69 -10.56
CA PHE A 4 -8.01 -1.10 -9.61
C PHE A 4 -6.91 -2.08 -9.22
N ILE A 5 -7.21 -3.36 -9.09
CA ILE A 5 -6.19 -4.40 -8.86
C ILE A 5 -5.20 -4.43 -10.03
N GLY A 6 -5.70 -4.42 -11.27
CA GLY A 6 -4.87 -4.38 -12.47
C GLY A 6 -4.01 -3.13 -12.55
N TRP A 7 -4.60 -1.96 -12.27
CA TRP A 7 -3.87 -0.70 -12.21
C TRP A 7 -2.78 -0.72 -11.14
N PHE A 8 -3.11 -1.16 -9.93
CA PHE A 8 -2.13 -1.28 -8.84
C PHE A 8 -0.96 -2.17 -9.24
N ASN A 9 -1.24 -3.34 -9.80
CA ASN A 9 -0.19 -4.27 -10.24
C ASN A 9 0.72 -3.64 -11.28
N GLN A 10 0.18 -2.89 -12.23
CA GLN A 10 0.96 -2.18 -13.24
C GLN A 10 1.85 -1.12 -12.60
N VAL A 11 1.31 -0.29 -11.70
CA VAL A 11 2.09 0.74 -11.00
C VAL A 11 3.19 0.10 -10.15
N LEU A 12 2.89 -0.99 -9.45
CA LEU A 12 3.87 -1.71 -8.64
C LEU A 12 5.02 -2.22 -9.50
N THR A 13 4.73 -2.85 -10.62
CA THR A 13 5.75 -3.35 -11.55
C THR A 13 6.65 -2.21 -12.03
N ILE A 14 6.06 -1.08 -12.40
CA ILE A 14 6.79 0.10 -12.88
C ILE A 14 7.66 0.68 -11.75
N SER A 15 7.16 0.74 -10.52
CA SER A 15 7.94 1.26 -9.38
C SER A 15 9.21 0.45 -9.16
N ILE A 16 9.13 -0.85 -9.30
CA ILE A 16 10.29 -1.75 -9.17
C ILE A 16 11.26 -1.57 -10.34
N GLN A 17 10.75 -1.48 -11.56
CA GLN A 17 11.58 -1.25 -12.74
C GLN A 17 12.35 0.08 -12.63
N LEU A 18 11.69 1.15 -12.24
CA LEU A 18 12.33 2.46 -12.09
C LEU A 18 13.35 2.46 -10.95
N TYR A 19 13.04 1.86 -9.83
CA TYR A 19 13.95 1.81 -8.69
C TYR A 19 15.24 1.08 -9.02
N PHE A 20 15.15 -0.08 -9.69
CA PHE A 20 16.32 -0.87 -10.09
C PHE A 20 16.92 -0.46 -11.43
N GLN A 21 16.50 0.68 -11.98
CA GLN A 21 17.01 1.23 -13.24
C GLN A 21 16.92 0.23 -14.41
N GLN A 22 15.85 -0.56 -14.42
CA GLN A 22 15.55 -1.47 -15.52
C GLN A 22 14.89 -0.71 -16.66
N GLU A 23 14.89 -1.31 -17.85
CA GLU A 23 14.21 -0.75 -19.02
C GLU A 23 12.69 -0.62 -18.73
N CYS A 24 12.16 0.58 -18.92
CA CYS A 24 10.78 0.89 -18.61
C CYS A 24 10.23 1.92 -19.60
N GLU A 25 8.98 1.71 -20.04
CA GLU A 25 8.30 2.63 -20.96
C GLU A 25 7.90 3.95 -20.29
N TYR A 26 7.85 3.98 -18.97
CA TYR A 26 7.39 5.11 -18.18
C TYR A 26 8.54 5.79 -17.46
N SER A 27 8.46 7.11 -17.30
CA SER A 27 9.44 7.88 -16.53
C SER A 27 8.96 8.20 -15.11
N SER A 28 7.65 8.09 -14.84
CA SER A 28 7.08 8.26 -13.51
C SER A 28 5.85 7.38 -13.32
N LEU A 29 5.48 7.12 -12.06
CA LEU A 29 4.32 6.29 -11.73
C LEU A 29 3.01 6.94 -12.13
N GLU A 30 2.93 8.26 -12.03
CA GLU A 30 1.72 9.04 -12.28
C GLU A 30 1.29 9.01 -13.75
N GLU A 31 2.15 8.59 -14.66
CA GLU A 31 1.80 8.36 -16.06
C GLU A 31 0.79 7.23 -16.24
N VAL A 32 0.74 6.30 -15.29
CA VAL A 32 -0.24 5.21 -15.29
C VAL A 32 -1.53 5.71 -14.61
N LYS A 33 -2.49 6.12 -15.42
CA LYS A 33 -3.73 6.71 -14.91
C LYS A 33 -4.60 5.68 -14.23
N PRO A 34 -5.18 6.01 -13.05
CA PRO A 34 -6.11 5.10 -12.39
C PRO A 34 -7.42 4.96 -13.17
N PRO A 35 -8.17 3.86 -12.94
CA PRO A 35 -9.51 3.75 -13.50
C PRO A 35 -10.42 4.90 -13.09
N VAL A 36 -11.36 5.27 -13.96
CA VAL A 36 -12.24 6.43 -13.77
C VAL A 36 -13.66 6.02 -13.33
N ASN A 37 -13.83 4.78 -12.87
CA ASN A 37 -15.14 4.24 -12.53
C ASN A 37 -15.70 4.68 -11.17
N GLY A 38 -14.95 5.44 -10.37
CA GLY A 38 -15.40 5.97 -9.08
C GLY A 38 -15.50 4.94 -7.95
N TRP A 39 -15.02 3.71 -8.15
CA TRP A 39 -15.15 2.66 -7.15
C TRP A 39 -14.46 3.00 -5.82
N LEU A 40 -13.23 3.52 -5.86
CA LEU A 40 -12.51 3.87 -4.63
C LEU A 40 -13.19 5.02 -3.88
N GLU A 41 -13.68 6.02 -4.60
CA GLU A 41 -14.43 7.13 -4.02
C GLU A 41 -15.69 6.61 -3.30
N LYS A 42 -16.38 5.66 -3.91
CA LYS A 42 -17.59 5.06 -3.33
C LYS A 42 -17.28 4.29 -2.04
N VAL A 43 -16.28 3.41 -2.05
CA VAL A 43 -15.99 2.56 -0.88
C VAL A 43 -15.30 3.32 0.24
N THR A 44 -14.52 4.36 -0.06
CA THR A 44 -13.87 5.20 0.97
C THR A 44 -14.78 6.31 1.48
N GLY A 45 -15.76 6.74 0.70
CA GLY A 45 -16.57 7.89 1.00
C GLY A 45 -15.85 9.23 0.82
N VAL A 46 -14.75 9.25 0.08
CA VAL A 46 -13.94 10.45 -0.18
C VAL A 46 -14.01 10.78 -1.67
N PRO A 47 -14.44 12.01 -2.05
CA PRO A 47 -14.71 12.32 -3.45
C PRO A 47 -13.46 12.51 -4.33
N ASP A 48 -12.36 13.01 -3.77
CA ASP A 48 -11.18 13.40 -4.55
C ASP A 48 -9.92 12.77 -3.98
N LEU A 49 -9.66 11.50 -4.33
CA LEU A 49 -8.43 10.84 -3.92
C LEU A 49 -7.26 11.25 -4.83
N THR A 50 -6.12 11.49 -4.20
CA THR A 50 -4.86 11.66 -4.94
C THR A 50 -4.36 10.31 -5.47
N PHE A 51 -3.40 10.36 -6.40
CA PHE A 51 -2.72 9.14 -6.88
C PHE A 51 -2.13 8.34 -5.72
N ASP A 52 -1.41 9.02 -4.83
CA ASP A 52 -0.74 8.39 -3.70
C ASP A 52 -1.73 7.77 -2.72
N GLU A 53 -2.82 8.46 -2.42
CA GLU A 53 -3.88 7.93 -1.56
C GLU A 53 -4.50 6.66 -2.16
N ARG A 54 -4.78 6.65 -3.46
CA ARG A 54 -5.27 5.45 -4.15
C ARG A 54 -4.31 4.28 -4.01
N MET A 55 -3.02 4.54 -4.18
CA MET A 55 -2.00 3.49 -4.08
C MET A 55 -1.91 2.91 -2.68
N VAL A 56 -1.96 3.75 -1.64
CA VAL A 56 -1.89 3.27 -0.25
C VAL A 56 -3.11 2.42 0.10
N VAL A 57 -4.31 2.87 -0.30
CA VAL A 57 -5.54 2.09 -0.05
C VAL A 57 -5.46 0.73 -0.75
N MET A 58 -5.06 0.72 -2.01
CA MET A 58 -4.94 -0.55 -2.76
C MET A 58 -3.87 -1.47 -2.17
N LEU A 59 -2.73 -0.93 -1.75
CA LEU A 59 -1.68 -1.73 -1.10
C LEU A 59 -2.21 -2.39 0.18
N ALA A 60 -2.96 -1.64 0.99
CA ALA A 60 -3.55 -2.16 2.23
C ALA A 60 -4.59 -3.26 1.97
N LEU A 61 -5.28 -3.20 0.84
CA LEU A 61 -6.28 -4.20 0.45
C LEU A 61 -5.68 -5.47 -0.13
N MET A 62 -4.49 -5.41 -0.74
CA MET A 62 -3.92 -6.54 -1.50
C MET A 62 -3.84 -7.84 -0.70
N PRO A 63 -3.40 -7.88 0.58
CA PRO A 63 -3.37 -9.13 1.33
C PRO A 63 -4.74 -9.83 1.42
N HIS A 64 -5.82 -9.07 1.31
CA HIS A 64 -7.19 -9.58 1.45
C HIS A 64 -7.84 -9.98 0.12
N VAL A 65 -7.42 -9.37 -0.99
CA VAL A 65 -8.09 -9.56 -2.29
C VAL A 65 -7.22 -10.23 -3.35
N CYS A 66 -5.90 -10.03 -3.31
CA CYS A 66 -4.98 -10.61 -4.30
C CYS A 66 -3.56 -10.69 -3.72
N PRO A 67 -3.35 -11.50 -2.66
CA PRO A 67 -2.08 -11.49 -1.91
C PRO A 67 -0.86 -11.85 -2.75
N GLN A 68 -1.02 -12.66 -3.80
CA GLN A 68 0.10 -13.08 -4.66
C GLN A 68 0.74 -11.92 -5.44
N ILE A 69 0.06 -10.81 -5.63
CA ILE A 69 0.66 -9.63 -6.29
C ILE A 69 1.86 -9.12 -5.50
N LEU A 70 1.85 -9.29 -4.18
CA LEU A 70 2.93 -8.82 -3.31
C LEU A 70 4.12 -9.77 -3.22
N ASP A 71 4.07 -10.93 -3.87
CA ASP A 71 5.16 -11.91 -3.84
C ASP A 71 6.47 -11.35 -4.41
N ILE A 72 6.39 -10.34 -5.27
CA ILE A 72 7.57 -9.67 -5.83
C ILE A 72 8.49 -9.08 -4.73
N PHE A 73 7.94 -8.76 -3.57
CA PHE A 73 8.71 -8.25 -2.44
C PHE A 73 9.53 -9.32 -1.71
N PHE A 74 9.37 -10.60 -2.05
CA PHE A 74 10.20 -11.67 -1.52
C PHE A 74 11.54 -11.83 -2.24
N VAL A 75 11.79 -11.08 -3.30
CA VAL A 75 13.08 -11.09 -3.99
C VAL A 75 14.16 -10.64 -3.00
N GLN A 76 15.23 -11.44 -2.92
CA GLN A 76 16.31 -11.19 -1.97
C GLN A 76 17.45 -10.38 -2.58
N ASN A 77 18.05 -9.54 -1.74
CA ASN A 77 19.27 -8.84 -2.07
C ASN A 77 20.44 -9.82 -2.00
N LYS A 78 20.99 -10.19 -3.16
CA LYS A 78 22.09 -11.17 -3.28
C LYS A 78 23.39 -10.72 -2.62
N ASN A 79 23.62 -9.40 -2.52
CA ASN A 79 24.84 -8.85 -1.93
C ASN A 79 24.90 -9.08 -0.41
N PHE A 80 23.76 -9.13 0.26
CA PHE A 80 23.65 -9.27 1.71
C PHE A 80 22.95 -10.56 2.14
N ASP A 81 22.53 -11.40 1.19
CA ASP A 81 21.79 -12.66 1.43
C ASP A 81 20.59 -12.46 2.35
N ARG A 82 19.83 -11.41 2.11
CA ARG A 82 18.65 -11.04 2.90
C ARG A 82 17.65 -10.26 2.05
N GLN A 83 16.45 -10.06 2.61
CA GLN A 83 15.44 -9.19 1.99
C GLN A 83 15.95 -7.75 1.87
N TYR A 84 15.41 -7.04 0.90
CA TYR A 84 15.63 -5.60 0.77
C TYR A 84 14.96 -4.88 1.95
N THR A 85 15.74 -4.16 2.74
CA THR A 85 15.23 -3.39 3.88
C THR A 85 14.14 -2.41 3.45
N GLU A 86 14.33 -1.77 2.30
CA GLU A 86 13.42 -0.76 1.76
C GLU A 86 12.05 -1.33 1.38
N PHE A 87 11.91 -2.62 1.16
CA PHE A 87 10.60 -3.24 0.88
C PHE A 87 9.72 -3.31 2.11
N GLY A 88 10.31 -3.32 3.31
CA GLY A 88 9.57 -3.50 4.55
C GLY A 88 8.91 -4.87 4.63
N GLY A 89 7.74 -4.91 5.24
CA GLY A 89 6.94 -6.12 5.30
C GLY A 89 7.10 -6.90 6.60
N TRP A 90 6.05 -7.64 6.93
CA TRP A 90 6.01 -8.56 8.07
C TRP A 90 5.74 -9.97 7.62
N LYS A 91 6.19 -10.93 8.41
CA LYS A 91 5.77 -12.33 8.33
C LYS A 91 4.54 -12.53 9.23
N GLY A 92 3.48 -13.08 8.66
CA GLY A 92 2.32 -13.48 9.46
C GLY A 92 2.58 -14.79 10.21
N LEU A 93 1.81 -15.04 11.25
CA LEU A 93 1.86 -16.32 12.00
C LEU A 93 1.27 -17.46 11.17
N SER A 94 0.23 -17.20 10.40
CA SER A 94 -0.46 -18.20 9.56
C SER A 94 -0.49 -17.82 8.09
N HIS A 95 -0.43 -16.53 7.77
CA HIS A 95 -0.41 -16.07 6.38
C HIS A 95 1.00 -16.19 5.81
N GLY A 96 1.15 -16.94 4.71
CA GLY A 96 2.45 -17.16 4.08
C GLY A 96 2.89 -16.05 3.12
N GLY A 97 1.99 -15.13 2.77
CA GLY A 97 2.25 -14.03 1.86
C GLY A 97 2.91 -12.83 2.54
N PHE A 98 3.29 -11.86 1.73
CA PHE A 98 3.90 -10.62 2.20
C PHE A 98 2.84 -9.71 2.84
N LEU A 99 3.11 -9.22 4.04
CA LEU A 99 2.25 -8.25 4.72
C LEU A 99 2.90 -6.87 4.66
N PRO A 100 2.33 -5.91 3.90
CA PRO A 100 2.97 -4.62 3.70
C PRO A 100 2.97 -3.78 4.97
N THR A 101 3.99 -2.93 5.06
CA THR A 101 4.16 -1.94 6.13
C THR A 101 4.12 -0.54 5.55
N GLY A 102 4.25 0.47 6.39
CA GLY A 102 4.46 1.85 5.94
C GLY A 102 5.73 1.99 5.08
N GLU A 103 6.77 1.21 5.39
CA GLU A 103 7.99 1.17 4.59
C GLU A 103 7.72 0.71 3.16
N THR A 104 6.86 -0.29 2.98
CA THR A 104 6.44 -0.77 1.66
C THR A 104 5.78 0.36 0.86
N ALA A 105 4.87 1.10 1.48
CA ALA A 105 4.22 2.24 0.84
C ALA A 105 5.24 3.32 0.45
N SER A 106 6.18 3.62 1.32
CA SER A 106 7.24 4.58 1.06
C SER A 106 8.13 4.14 -0.10
N PHE A 107 8.48 2.86 -0.18
CA PHE A 107 9.26 2.32 -1.29
C PHE A 107 8.55 2.56 -2.63
N ILE A 108 7.26 2.22 -2.71
CA ILE A 108 6.50 2.34 -3.96
C ILE A 108 6.38 3.81 -4.38
N LEU A 109 6.04 4.69 -3.45
CA LEU A 109 5.67 6.09 -3.76
C LEU A 109 6.86 7.03 -3.77
N ALA A 110 7.86 6.80 -2.94
CA ALA A 110 8.97 7.72 -2.73
C ALA A 110 10.31 7.19 -3.24
N GLY A 111 10.48 5.87 -3.34
CA GLY A 111 11.78 5.29 -3.66
C GLY A 111 12.86 5.81 -2.70
N GLU A 112 13.89 6.47 -3.24
CA GLU A 112 14.98 7.05 -2.45
C GLU A 112 14.77 8.54 -2.10
N ASP A 113 13.66 9.14 -2.54
CA ASP A 113 13.37 10.56 -2.33
C ASP A 113 12.89 10.81 -0.90
N THR A 114 13.74 11.45 -0.08
CA THR A 114 13.44 11.70 1.34
C THR A 114 12.32 12.71 1.54
N GLU A 115 12.14 13.66 0.64
CA GLU A 115 11.04 14.64 0.73
C GLU A 115 9.69 13.97 0.43
N LYS A 116 9.64 13.10 -0.58
CA LYS A 116 8.43 12.28 -0.84
C LYS A 116 8.15 11.33 0.32
N ARG A 117 9.18 10.77 0.95
CA ARG A 117 9.04 9.92 2.14
C ARG A 117 8.34 10.65 3.28
N LYS A 118 8.66 11.92 3.52
CA LYS A 118 7.96 12.74 4.50
C LYS A 118 6.47 12.86 4.18
N GLY A 119 6.14 13.00 2.91
CA GLY A 119 4.74 13.03 2.45
C GLY A 119 4.00 11.72 2.74
N VAL A 120 4.67 10.59 2.57
CA VAL A 120 4.09 9.28 2.89
C VAL A 120 3.84 9.14 4.39
N ILE A 121 4.76 9.58 5.23
CA ILE A 121 4.60 9.55 6.69
C ILE A 121 3.34 10.31 7.12
N ARG A 122 3.02 11.42 6.46
CA ARG A 122 1.83 12.23 6.77
C ARG A 122 0.53 11.47 6.58
N PHE A 123 0.47 10.53 5.65
CA PHE A 123 -0.73 9.70 5.45
C PHE A 123 -1.12 8.90 6.69
N PHE A 124 -0.16 8.59 7.54
CA PHE A 124 -0.37 7.73 8.71
C PHE A 124 -0.50 8.50 10.02
N GLN A 125 -0.63 9.82 9.94
CA GLN A 125 -0.91 10.64 11.12
C GLN A 125 -2.38 10.56 11.49
N LYS A 126 -2.69 10.78 12.78
CA LYS A 126 -4.07 10.63 13.30
C LYS A 126 -5.04 11.68 12.77
N ASP A 127 -4.54 12.76 12.19
CA ASP A 127 -5.36 13.82 11.59
C ASP A 127 -5.67 13.58 10.11
N HIS A 128 -5.02 12.61 9.47
CA HIS A 128 -5.33 12.24 8.09
C HIS A 128 -6.64 11.44 8.01
N TRP A 129 -7.36 11.56 6.90
CA TRP A 129 -8.66 10.91 6.75
C TRP A 129 -8.58 9.38 6.74
N PHE A 130 -7.43 8.79 6.42
CA PHE A 130 -7.25 7.35 6.60
C PHE A 130 -7.59 6.91 8.01
N TYR A 131 -7.11 7.66 9.00
CA TYR A 131 -7.37 7.38 10.39
C TYR A 131 -8.73 7.88 10.85
N THR A 132 -9.09 9.15 10.55
CA THR A 132 -10.31 9.78 11.06
C THR A 132 -11.58 9.13 10.49
N LYS A 133 -11.51 8.58 9.27
CA LYS A 133 -12.63 7.83 8.65
C LYS A 133 -12.53 6.32 8.88
N ASN A 134 -11.60 5.88 9.70
CA ASN A 134 -11.41 4.46 10.03
C ASN A 134 -11.25 3.58 8.79
N ILE A 135 -10.39 3.99 7.86
CA ILE A 135 -10.11 3.23 6.65
C ILE A 135 -8.92 2.28 6.88
N LEU A 136 -7.78 2.85 7.25
CA LEU A 136 -6.54 2.10 7.46
C LEU A 136 -5.62 2.84 8.43
N ARG A 137 -4.64 2.11 8.96
CA ARG A 137 -3.58 2.68 9.83
C ARG A 137 -2.37 1.76 9.87
N LEU A 138 -1.29 2.25 10.45
CA LEU A 138 -0.13 1.42 10.78
C LEU A 138 -0.28 0.91 12.21
N GLU A 139 -0.03 -0.39 12.41
CA GLU A 139 -0.15 -1.04 13.71
C GLU A 139 1.03 -1.97 14.00
N GLY A 140 1.34 -2.12 15.27
CA GLY A 140 2.20 -3.19 15.77
C GLY A 140 3.70 -2.96 15.64
N ALA A 141 4.16 -1.74 15.31
CA ALA A 141 5.59 -1.45 15.35
C ALA A 141 6.11 -1.67 16.77
N GLY A 142 7.23 -2.40 16.89
CA GLY A 142 7.86 -2.65 18.19
C GLY A 142 8.41 -1.37 18.81
N GLU A 143 8.55 -1.39 20.15
CA GLU A 143 9.14 -0.26 20.87
C GLU A 143 10.55 0.03 20.32
N GLY A 144 10.82 1.31 20.00
CA GLY A 144 12.11 1.72 19.47
C GLY A 144 12.32 1.46 17.98
N GLU A 145 11.37 0.81 17.31
CA GLU A 145 11.44 0.61 15.85
C GLU A 145 10.95 1.84 15.09
N PRO A 146 11.40 2.04 13.83
CA PRO A 146 10.93 3.15 13.02
C PRO A 146 9.41 3.15 12.85
N PHE A 147 8.81 4.33 12.78
CA PHE A 147 7.36 4.51 12.67
C PHE A 147 6.77 3.73 11.48
N LEU A 148 7.46 3.74 10.32
CA LEU A 148 6.97 3.06 9.12
C LEU A 148 7.12 1.52 9.18
N SER A 149 7.68 0.97 10.25
CA SER A 149 7.74 -0.49 10.46
C SER A 149 6.39 -1.09 10.84
N GLY A 150 5.40 -0.27 11.20
CA GLY A 150 4.05 -0.73 11.49
C GLY A 150 3.40 -1.40 10.29
N GLN A 151 2.61 -2.46 10.55
CA GLN A 151 1.86 -3.13 9.50
C GLN A 151 0.75 -2.23 8.98
N LEU A 152 0.62 -2.16 7.66
CA LEU A 152 -0.44 -1.42 7.00
C LEU A 152 -1.73 -2.26 7.06
N ARG A 153 -2.69 -1.82 7.86
CA ARG A 153 -3.91 -2.58 8.15
C ARG A 153 -5.15 -1.78 7.83
N VAL A 154 -6.05 -2.41 7.06
CA VAL A 154 -7.40 -1.88 6.85
C VAL A 154 -8.28 -2.19 8.05
N SER A 155 -9.27 -1.34 8.33
CA SER A 155 -10.27 -1.63 9.35
C SER A 155 -11.23 -2.73 8.89
N GLU A 156 -11.85 -3.41 9.86
CA GLU A 156 -12.91 -4.39 9.55
C GLU A 156 -14.11 -3.73 8.86
N GLU A 157 -14.44 -2.51 9.28
CA GLU A 157 -15.51 -1.70 8.67
C GLU A 157 -15.28 -1.47 7.18
N PHE A 158 -14.09 -0.99 6.83
CA PHE A 158 -13.73 -0.73 5.43
C PHE A 158 -13.69 -2.02 4.62
N LEU A 159 -13.06 -3.06 5.18
CA LEU A 159 -12.96 -4.35 4.52
C LEU A 159 -14.34 -4.97 4.24
N SER A 160 -15.27 -4.84 5.18
CA SER A 160 -16.64 -5.31 4.99
C SER A 160 -17.34 -4.59 3.83
N ARG A 161 -17.14 -3.28 3.70
CA ARG A 161 -17.70 -2.52 2.56
C ARG A 161 -17.11 -2.98 1.23
N VAL A 162 -15.82 -3.26 1.21
CA VAL A 162 -15.12 -3.68 -0.03
C VAL A 162 -15.50 -5.10 -0.44
N LEU A 163 -15.48 -6.04 0.50
CA LEU A 163 -15.63 -7.47 0.19
C LEU A 163 -17.06 -7.96 0.20
N LEU A 164 -17.90 -7.39 1.05
CA LEU A 164 -19.25 -7.91 1.30
C LEU A 164 -20.36 -6.98 0.79
N ASP A 165 -19.99 -5.81 0.29
CA ASP A 165 -20.93 -4.76 -0.13
C ASP A 165 -21.97 -4.46 0.96
N LYS A 166 -21.53 -4.48 2.23
CA LYS A 166 -22.38 -4.28 3.41
C LYS A 166 -21.96 -3.03 4.15
N GLU A 167 -22.95 -2.30 4.65
CA GLU A 167 -22.69 -1.28 5.66
C GLU A 167 -22.28 -1.97 6.97
N TYR A 168 -21.17 -1.55 7.52
CA TYR A 168 -20.73 -2.03 8.83
C TYR A 168 -21.70 -1.50 9.91
N LYS A 169 -22.21 -2.41 10.70
CA LYS A 169 -23.01 -2.07 11.88
C LYS A 169 -22.26 -2.61 13.09
N PRO A 170 -21.65 -1.74 13.91
CA PRO A 170 -21.03 -2.21 15.14
C PRO A 170 -22.10 -2.79 16.06
N ASP A 171 -21.76 -3.90 16.68
CA ASP A 171 -22.62 -4.52 17.69
C ASP A 171 -22.79 -3.64 18.93
#